data_232c271530645dea3d3854963acb1582
#
_entry.id   232c271530645dea3d3854963acb1582
#
_cell.length_a   1.000
_cell.length_b   1.000
_cell.length_c   1.000
_cell.angle_alpha   90.00
_cell.angle_beta   90.00
_cell.angle_gamma   90.00
#
_symmetry.space_group_name_H-M   'P 1'
#
loop_
_entity.id
_entity.type
_entity.pdbx_description
1 polymer ?
#
loop_
_entity_poly.entity_id
_entity_poly.type
_entity_poly.pdbx_seq_one_letter_code
_entity_poly.pdbx_strand_id
1 'polypeptide(L)'
;MTTAGTDGGEDAVDVSVVIPARDCRPYLDRCLTSALVQRVKKEIVVVDDGSTDGTAELLDLYAAYHRASVKVVRLEGSSGGAGRPRNIGLEHATGRYVFFCDADDYLGPEALERMVAMADRNDSDIVLGRIVGHGRRAPASMFHRDADRAPLGDSAVYNSLCCFKLFRREMLERHRIRFAERVMIGEDIHFTVHAFCHADVISVVAEHDCYHLVARPDGSSIMQQAGSRDPLGWLTMIRGPIALMAEHVPPGPLRDHLLLRHFKLDVLAQLGVPFLQAGEVRRKDIAQEVAALCDEWLTPGVRARLSGIDRRRLASLEDVDRLARLASIESAAVRRRLTGLRWEADRLVVTGTAGLEGVRTAEGVSLVLRSRAEPAREVVVPAAHGPARSGCDGVEFAARVDLGALGSGVWDVRVAIEVEGVVRHARLGADRDDDVLRPAPRLIREVVAIPYFTKDNGNLSVDVGGHLLAVPGTARITRTRWALGQRLAVDGEVLVGGCVPAASAIRRLVWRERRTGQERADRVVPLPGGGFAARPPVGRFAPGTWDAYLEVEVGGPPARFRVETDAAAVAGPRRPWGGIVLRSVRPYATPGKGRLSTVVRKLTAKSLLRRFMP
;
A
#
# COMPACT_ATOMS: atom_id res chain seq x y z
N MET A 1 -40.47 41.22 13.71
CA MET A 1 -40.52 39.99 12.94
C MET A 1 -40.03 40.32 11.54
N THR A 2 -38.78 40.04 11.26
CA THR A 2 -38.22 40.11 9.91
C THR A 2 -37.13 39.06 9.85
N THR A 3 -37.41 37.98 9.17
CA THR A 3 -36.49 36.89 8.88
C THR A 3 -35.44 37.39 7.90
N ALA A 4 -34.20 37.55 8.34
CA ALA A 4 -33.08 37.76 7.47
C ALA A 4 -32.80 36.43 6.77
N GLY A 5 -33.18 36.31 5.49
CA GLY A 5 -32.79 35.27 4.59
C GLY A 5 -31.28 35.40 4.35
N THR A 6 -30.56 34.34 4.61
CA THR A 6 -29.18 34.17 4.17
C THR A 6 -29.19 33.90 2.66
N ASP A 7 -29.01 34.98 1.89
CA ASP A 7 -28.73 34.95 0.48
C ASP A 7 -27.26 34.48 0.31
N GLY A 8 -27.05 33.16 0.30
CA GLY A 8 -25.78 32.52 -0.01
C GLY A 8 -25.65 32.46 -1.54
N GLY A 9 -25.13 33.53 -2.14
CA GLY A 9 -25.08 33.74 -3.57
C GLY A 9 -24.40 32.63 -4.38
N GLU A 10 -24.95 32.38 -5.56
CA GLU A 10 -24.46 31.44 -6.60
C GLU A 10 -23.02 31.69 -7.08
N ASP A 11 -22.34 32.76 -6.59
CA ASP A 11 -20.99 33.17 -7.01
C ASP A 11 -19.86 32.87 -5.99
N ALA A 12 -20.15 32.23 -4.86
CA ALA A 12 -19.12 31.96 -3.85
C ALA A 12 -18.05 30.98 -4.36
N VAL A 13 -16.77 31.37 -4.18
CA VAL A 13 -15.59 30.51 -4.51
C VAL A 13 -15.45 29.40 -3.45
N ASP A 14 -15.32 28.16 -3.90
CA ASP A 14 -15.09 27.03 -3.00
C ASP A 14 -13.63 26.98 -2.52
N VAL A 15 -12.68 27.07 -3.46
CA VAL A 15 -11.26 26.89 -3.16
C VAL A 15 -10.42 28.00 -3.76
N SER A 16 -9.58 28.63 -2.92
CA SER A 16 -8.46 29.44 -3.36
C SER A 16 -7.20 28.57 -3.41
N VAL A 17 -6.66 28.35 -4.61
CA VAL A 17 -5.36 27.67 -4.80
C VAL A 17 -4.28 28.73 -4.76
N VAL A 18 -3.45 28.70 -3.72
CA VAL A 18 -2.34 29.64 -3.51
C VAL A 18 -1.04 29.01 -4.00
N ILE A 19 -0.36 29.67 -4.95
CA ILE A 19 0.86 29.18 -5.60
C ILE A 19 1.99 30.21 -5.42
N PRO A 20 2.97 29.96 -4.55
CA PRO A 20 4.20 30.75 -4.53
C PRO A 20 5.05 30.39 -5.75
N ALA A 21 5.47 31.38 -6.53
CA ALA A 21 6.25 31.18 -7.75
C ALA A 21 7.55 31.99 -7.69
N ARG A 22 8.68 31.32 -7.98
CA ARG A 22 9.95 31.96 -8.19
C ARG A 22 10.85 31.10 -9.07
N ASP A 23 11.34 31.70 -10.15
CA ASP A 23 12.25 31.04 -11.10
C ASP A 23 11.83 29.60 -11.42
N CYS A 24 10.56 29.43 -11.85
CA CYS A 24 9.90 28.14 -12.05
C CYS A 24 9.28 27.99 -13.45
N ARG A 25 9.72 28.80 -14.41
CA ARG A 25 9.21 28.82 -15.80
C ARG A 25 9.03 27.44 -16.44
N PRO A 26 9.97 26.46 -16.27
CA PRO A 26 9.84 25.15 -16.91
C PRO A 26 8.73 24.27 -16.31
N TYR A 27 8.27 24.54 -15.09
CA TYR A 27 7.35 23.67 -14.33
C TYR A 27 5.94 24.26 -14.23
N LEU A 28 5.84 25.60 -14.26
CA LEU A 28 4.65 26.38 -13.92
C LEU A 28 3.44 26.06 -14.80
N ASP A 29 3.64 25.77 -16.10
CA ASP A 29 2.55 25.44 -17.03
C ASP A 29 1.77 24.21 -16.59
N ARG A 30 2.46 23.14 -16.17
CA ARG A 30 1.83 21.92 -15.65
C ARG A 30 1.08 22.19 -14.35
N CYS A 31 1.67 22.95 -13.43
CA CYS A 31 1.06 23.34 -12.18
C CYS A 31 -0.27 24.09 -12.41
N LEU A 32 -0.23 25.19 -13.15
CA LEU A 32 -1.41 26.01 -13.45
C LEU A 32 -2.49 25.25 -14.23
N THR A 33 -2.11 24.48 -15.24
CA THR A 33 -3.05 23.66 -16.00
C THR A 33 -3.76 22.66 -15.08
N SER A 34 -3.03 22.00 -14.17
CA SER A 34 -3.61 21.03 -13.24
C SER A 34 -4.63 21.66 -12.28
N ALA A 35 -4.40 22.89 -11.87
CA ALA A 35 -5.35 23.65 -11.03
C ALA A 35 -6.56 24.15 -11.84
N LEU A 36 -6.34 24.61 -13.07
CA LEU A 36 -7.41 25.14 -13.95
C LEU A 36 -8.42 24.06 -14.35
N VAL A 37 -8.01 22.81 -14.55
CA VAL A 37 -8.91 21.73 -14.97
C VAL A 37 -9.77 21.15 -13.85
N GLN A 38 -9.51 21.48 -12.58
CA GLN A 38 -10.38 21.08 -11.46
C GLN A 38 -11.79 21.64 -11.65
N ARG A 39 -12.84 20.90 -11.27
CA ARG A 39 -14.25 21.23 -11.59
C ARG A 39 -15.00 21.94 -10.47
N VAL A 40 -14.32 22.31 -9.37
CA VAL A 40 -14.90 23.14 -8.31
C VAL A 40 -14.88 24.62 -8.70
N LYS A 41 -15.72 25.43 -8.06
CA LYS A 41 -15.61 26.90 -8.17
C LYS A 41 -14.33 27.34 -7.47
N LYS A 42 -13.35 27.79 -8.24
CA LYS A 42 -12.02 28.11 -7.73
C LYS A 42 -11.47 29.41 -8.25
N GLU A 43 -10.57 29.99 -7.49
CA GLU A 43 -9.60 30.98 -7.93
C GLU A 43 -8.18 30.47 -7.71
N ILE A 44 -7.26 30.92 -8.50
CA ILE A 44 -5.84 30.60 -8.43
C ILE A 44 -5.10 31.89 -8.16
N VAL A 45 -4.51 32.03 -6.98
CA VAL A 45 -3.73 33.18 -6.58
C VAL A 45 -2.25 32.81 -6.68
N VAL A 46 -1.58 33.33 -7.69
CA VAL A 46 -0.14 33.13 -7.88
C VAL A 46 0.61 34.34 -7.37
N VAL A 47 1.57 34.10 -6.49
CA VAL A 47 2.43 35.16 -5.94
C VAL A 47 3.83 34.99 -6.50
N ASP A 48 4.22 35.87 -7.42
CA ASP A 48 5.55 35.93 -8.02
C ASP A 48 6.52 36.65 -7.10
N ASP A 49 7.49 35.92 -6.57
CA ASP A 49 8.49 36.39 -5.60
C ASP A 49 9.75 36.94 -6.32
N GLY A 50 9.54 37.78 -7.33
CA GLY A 50 10.61 38.47 -8.07
C GLY A 50 11.37 37.54 -9.01
N SER A 51 10.67 36.78 -9.84
CA SER A 51 11.28 35.88 -10.84
C SER A 51 12.02 36.63 -11.94
N THR A 52 13.08 36.00 -12.48
CA THR A 52 13.96 36.54 -13.51
C THR A 52 14.15 35.62 -14.73
N ASP A 53 13.51 34.43 -14.75
CA ASP A 53 13.69 33.36 -15.74
C ASP A 53 12.59 33.30 -16.82
N GLY A 54 11.72 34.31 -16.92
CA GLY A 54 10.54 34.30 -17.79
C GLY A 54 9.27 33.71 -17.15
N THR A 55 9.29 33.45 -15.85
CA THR A 55 8.11 33.07 -15.05
C THR A 55 7.05 34.17 -15.09
N ALA A 56 7.47 35.44 -14.92
CA ALA A 56 6.57 36.61 -14.88
C ALA A 56 5.78 36.77 -16.18
N GLU A 57 6.44 36.64 -17.33
CA GLU A 57 5.81 36.73 -18.65
C GLU A 57 4.79 35.61 -18.89
N LEU A 58 5.09 34.38 -18.43
CA LEU A 58 4.14 33.29 -18.49
C LEU A 58 2.91 33.57 -17.61
N LEU A 59 3.09 34.10 -16.41
CA LEU A 59 2.00 34.48 -15.52
C LEU A 59 1.10 35.56 -16.12
N ASP A 60 1.66 36.53 -16.87
CA ASP A 60 0.86 37.53 -17.59
C ASP A 60 -0.05 36.90 -18.64
N LEU A 61 0.45 35.91 -19.37
CA LEU A 61 -0.36 35.17 -20.34
C LEU A 61 -1.51 34.42 -19.64
N TYR A 62 -1.24 33.71 -18.56
CA TYR A 62 -2.28 33.02 -17.80
C TYR A 62 -3.32 33.98 -17.23
N ALA A 63 -2.91 35.10 -16.64
CA ALA A 63 -3.81 36.13 -16.13
C ALA A 63 -4.66 36.76 -17.23
N ALA A 64 -4.10 36.97 -18.44
CA ALA A 64 -4.82 37.52 -19.58
C ALA A 64 -5.87 36.54 -20.13
N TYR A 65 -5.53 35.25 -20.28
CA TYR A 65 -6.43 34.23 -20.82
C TYR A 65 -7.46 33.71 -19.81
N HIS A 66 -7.15 33.72 -18.50
CA HIS A 66 -7.99 33.18 -17.44
C HIS A 66 -8.39 34.22 -16.39
N ARG A 67 -8.74 35.43 -16.82
CA ARG A 67 -9.04 36.60 -15.96
C ARG A 67 -10.03 36.34 -14.84
N ALA A 68 -10.98 35.44 -15.04
CA ALA A 68 -11.99 35.11 -14.05
C ALA A 68 -11.48 34.13 -12.97
N SER A 69 -10.35 33.44 -13.20
CA SER A 69 -9.88 32.37 -12.32
C SER A 69 -8.44 32.53 -11.85
N VAL A 70 -7.61 33.31 -12.52
CA VAL A 70 -6.19 33.49 -12.21
C VAL A 70 -5.90 34.93 -11.82
N LYS A 71 -5.38 35.12 -10.61
CA LYS A 71 -4.92 36.38 -10.06
C LYS A 71 -3.43 36.29 -9.80
N VAL A 72 -2.67 37.24 -10.33
CA VAL A 72 -1.22 37.33 -10.12
C VAL A 72 -0.88 38.49 -9.21
N VAL A 73 -0.11 38.22 -8.17
CA VAL A 73 0.45 39.23 -7.27
C VAL A 73 1.96 39.23 -7.42
N ARG A 74 2.59 40.38 -7.57
CA ARG A 74 4.04 40.51 -7.75
C ARG A 74 4.69 41.18 -6.57
N LEU A 75 5.82 40.63 -6.14
CA LEU A 75 6.65 41.21 -5.09
C LEU A 75 7.88 41.90 -5.71
N GLU A 76 8.32 42.97 -5.09
CA GLU A 76 9.55 43.64 -5.43
C GLU A 76 10.74 42.84 -4.85
N GLY A 77 11.33 41.95 -5.65
CA GLY A 77 12.46 41.14 -5.26
C GLY A 77 12.08 39.91 -4.40
N SER A 78 13.11 39.13 -4.07
CA SER A 78 12.93 37.86 -3.33
C SER A 78 12.64 38.07 -1.85
N SER A 79 11.69 37.35 -1.33
CA SER A 79 11.39 37.26 0.11
C SER A 79 12.28 36.28 0.87
N GLY A 80 13.10 35.47 0.17
CA GLY A 80 14.01 34.49 0.78
C GLY A 80 13.40 33.15 1.13
N GLY A 81 12.12 32.92 0.80
CA GLY A 81 11.42 31.65 1.05
C GLY A 81 9.95 31.68 0.65
N ALA A 82 9.28 30.55 0.71
CA ALA A 82 7.87 30.43 0.29
C ALA A 82 6.86 30.97 1.31
N GLY A 83 7.28 31.24 2.55
CA GLY A 83 6.37 31.65 3.63
C GLY A 83 5.64 32.95 3.36
N ARG A 84 6.38 34.06 3.04
CA ARG A 84 5.79 35.36 2.73
C ARG A 84 4.89 35.32 1.48
N PRO A 85 5.29 34.75 0.35
CA PRO A 85 4.40 34.60 -0.81
C PRO A 85 3.11 33.85 -0.49
N ARG A 86 3.16 32.77 0.33
CA ARG A 86 1.96 32.03 0.74
C ARG A 86 1.05 32.86 1.66
N ASN A 87 1.61 33.68 2.58
CA ASN A 87 0.82 34.58 3.41
C ASN A 87 0.10 35.63 2.57
N ILE A 88 0.80 36.27 1.63
CA ILE A 88 0.20 37.23 0.71
C ILE A 88 -0.88 36.57 -0.15
N GLY A 89 -0.63 35.37 -0.65
CA GLY A 89 -1.65 34.61 -1.35
C GLY A 89 -2.88 34.28 -0.50
N LEU A 90 -2.70 33.99 0.79
CA LEU A 90 -3.78 33.76 1.74
C LEU A 90 -4.59 35.04 2.00
N GLU A 91 -3.95 36.22 2.09
CA GLU A 91 -4.63 37.53 2.22
C GLU A 91 -5.52 37.85 1.02
N HIS A 92 -5.15 37.33 -0.16
CA HIS A 92 -5.92 37.51 -1.38
C HIS A 92 -6.95 36.41 -1.64
N ALA A 93 -6.98 35.37 -0.80
CA ALA A 93 -7.89 34.24 -0.91
C ALA A 93 -9.31 34.60 -0.47
N THR A 94 -10.30 34.26 -1.31
CA THR A 94 -11.73 34.49 -1.03
C THR A 94 -12.52 33.20 -0.85
N GLY A 95 -11.96 32.05 -1.24
CA GLY A 95 -12.58 30.75 -1.15
C GLY A 95 -12.93 30.31 0.27
N ARG A 96 -13.94 29.48 0.41
CA ARG A 96 -14.28 28.81 1.69
C ARG A 96 -13.12 28.01 2.24
N TYR A 97 -12.37 27.40 1.33
CA TYR A 97 -11.17 26.62 1.60
C TYR A 97 -9.95 27.22 0.88
N VAL A 98 -8.77 26.94 1.42
CA VAL A 98 -7.48 27.29 0.81
C VAL A 98 -6.67 26.02 0.59
N PHE A 99 -6.06 25.89 -0.58
CA PHE A 99 -5.10 24.86 -0.92
C PHE A 99 -3.78 25.48 -1.33
N PHE A 100 -2.67 25.08 -0.70
CA PHE A 100 -1.34 25.53 -1.10
C PHE A 100 -0.73 24.52 -2.07
N CYS A 101 -0.22 25.00 -3.20
CA CYS A 101 0.41 24.19 -4.24
C CYS A 101 1.74 24.81 -4.65
N ASP A 102 2.83 24.05 -4.65
CA ASP A 102 4.11 24.55 -5.12
C ASP A 102 4.15 24.58 -6.66
N ALA A 103 4.84 25.58 -7.22
CA ALA A 103 4.84 25.85 -8.65
C ALA A 103 5.53 24.76 -9.51
N ASP A 104 6.32 23.88 -8.92
CA ASP A 104 6.97 22.73 -9.56
C ASP A 104 6.21 21.40 -9.41
N ASP A 105 5.13 21.42 -8.62
CA ASP A 105 4.24 20.28 -8.39
C ASP A 105 2.93 20.41 -9.18
N TYR A 106 2.01 19.43 -9.02
CA TYR A 106 0.71 19.50 -9.68
C TYR A 106 -0.38 18.71 -8.95
N LEU A 107 -1.63 19.11 -9.16
CA LEU A 107 -2.82 18.43 -8.65
C LEU A 107 -3.17 17.21 -9.50
N GLY A 108 -3.61 16.13 -8.86
CA GLY A 108 -4.23 15.00 -9.54
C GLY A 108 -5.60 15.36 -10.12
N PRO A 109 -6.10 14.59 -11.09
CA PRO A 109 -7.47 14.77 -11.61
C PRO A 109 -8.49 14.66 -10.47
N GLU A 110 -9.52 15.53 -10.46
CA GLU A 110 -10.60 15.55 -9.44
C GLU A 110 -10.11 15.73 -7.99
N ALA A 111 -8.88 16.20 -7.77
CA ALA A 111 -8.31 16.31 -6.44
C ALA A 111 -9.11 17.27 -5.54
N LEU A 112 -9.38 18.48 -6.03
CA LEU A 112 -10.11 19.47 -5.26
C LEU A 112 -11.58 19.09 -5.09
N GLU A 113 -12.22 18.51 -6.10
CA GLU A 113 -13.61 18.02 -6.02
C GLU A 113 -13.78 17.02 -4.87
N ARG A 114 -12.87 16.05 -4.80
CA ARG A 114 -12.91 15.00 -3.75
C ARG A 114 -12.62 15.55 -2.37
N MET A 115 -11.66 16.46 -2.27
CA MET A 115 -11.29 17.06 -0.99
C MET A 115 -12.37 18.01 -0.48
N VAL A 116 -12.99 18.81 -1.34
CA VAL A 116 -14.12 19.69 -0.99
C VAL A 116 -15.34 18.84 -0.60
N ALA A 117 -15.69 17.83 -1.37
CA ALA A 117 -16.79 16.92 -1.03
C ALA A 117 -16.57 16.22 0.31
N MET A 118 -15.32 15.83 0.64
CA MET A 118 -14.96 15.28 1.94
C MET A 118 -15.12 16.33 3.05
N ALA A 119 -14.65 17.57 2.82
CA ALA A 119 -14.73 18.66 3.77
C ALA A 119 -16.18 19.06 4.07
N ASP A 120 -17.01 19.22 3.04
CA ASP A 120 -18.41 19.62 3.17
C ASP A 120 -19.25 18.52 3.86
N ARG A 121 -19.00 17.24 3.55
CA ARG A 121 -19.71 16.10 4.16
C ARG A 121 -19.44 15.98 5.67
N ASN A 122 -18.22 16.27 6.10
CA ASN A 122 -17.78 16.05 7.47
C ASN A 122 -17.61 17.31 8.29
N ASP A 123 -17.83 18.47 7.67
CA ASP A 123 -17.52 19.79 8.24
C ASP A 123 -16.04 19.91 8.66
N SER A 124 -15.14 19.48 7.77
CA SER A 124 -13.71 19.36 8.10
C SER A 124 -13.00 20.70 8.05
N ASP A 125 -12.09 20.92 9.00
CA ASP A 125 -11.17 22.06 9.01
C ASP A 125 -9.94 21.80 8.17
N ILE A 126 -9.48 20.52 8.13
CA ILE A 126 -8.34 20.10 7.33
C ILE A 126 -8.68 18.82 6.59
N VAL A 127 -8.40 18.76 5.29
CA VAL A 127 -8.47 17.52 4.52
C VAL A 127 -7.10 17.21 3.92
N LEU A 128 -6.56 16.03 4.26
CA LEU A 128 -5.35 15.51 3.67
C LEU A 128 -5.71 14.73 2.40
N GLY A 129 -5.21 15.16 1.25
CA GLY A 129 -5.26 14.38 0.01
C GLY A 129 -4.01 13.52 -0.15
N ARG A 130 -4.14 12.32 -0.72
CA ARG A 130 -3.00 11.44 -0.97
C ARG A 130 -1.94 12.11 -1.83
N ILE A 131 -0.69 12.05 -1.35
CA ILE A 131 0.47 12.62 -2.01
C ILE A 131 1.29 11.50 -2.67
N VAL A 132 1.64 11.67 -3.94
CA VAL A 132 2.50 10.76 -4.71
C VAL A 132 3.81 11.45 -5.03
N GLY A 133 4.93 10.81 -4.72
CA GLY A 133 6.27 11.33 -4.99
C GLY A 133 6.83 10.85 -6.33
N HIS A 134 7.34 11.76 -7.15
CA HIS A 134 8.04 11.50 -8.41
C HIS A 134 9.51 11.92 -8.27
N GLY A 135 10.40 10.94 -8.19
CA GLY A 135 11.83 11.18 -7.93
C GLY A 135 12.16 11.62 -6.49
N ARG A 136 11.16 11.74 -5.62
CA ARG A 136 11.30 12.04 -4.18
C ARG A 136 10.27 11.31 -3.34
N ARG A 137 10.56 11.13 -2.05
CA ARG A 137 9.64 10.46 -1.12
C ARG A 137 8.49 11.38 -0.74
N ALA A 138 7.29 10.82 -0.67
CA ALA A 138 6.08 11.46 -0.14
C ALA A 138 5.67 10.83 1.20
N PRO A 139 4.98 11.58 2.09
CA PRO A 139 4.33 11.00 3.25
C PRO A 139 3.30 9.94 2.85
N ALA A 140 3.27 8.79 3.53
CA ALA A 140 2.39 7.68 3.16
C ALA A 140 1.62 7.07 4.33
N SER A 141 2.10 7.24 5.56
CA SER A 141 1.56 6.51 6.73
C SER A 141 0.11 6.85 7.11
N MET A 142 -0.43 7.96 6.62
CA MET A 142 -1.82 8.38 6.83
C MET A 142 -2.77 7.96 5.70
N PHE A 143 -2.25 7.51 4.55
CA PHE A 143 -3.03 7.25 3.34
C PHE A 143 -3.32 5.76 3.09
N HIS A 144 -3.71 5.01 4.13
CA HIS A 144 -4.08 3.60 4.00
C HIS A 144 -5.52 3.40 3.51
N ARG A 145 -6.42 4.27 3.93
CA ARG A 145 -7.85 4.30 3.57
C ARG A 145 -8.42 5.69 3.80
N ASP A 146 -9.52 6.00 3.15
CA ASP A 146 -10.29 7.21 3.43
C ASP A 146 -10.73 7.24 4.91
N ALA A 147 -10.74 8.44 5.49
CA ALA A 147 -11.21 8.67 6.85
C ALA A 147 -12.03 9.96 6.93
N ASP A 148 -13.29 9.83 7.31
CA ASP A 148 -14.20 10.95 7.49
C ASP A 148 -13.75 11.85 8.66
N ARG A 149 -13.31 11.22 9.76
CA ARG A 149 -12.76 11.89 10.95
C ARG A 149 -11.55 11.10 11.45
N ALA A 150 -10.37 11.66 11.23
CA ALA A 150 -9.12 11.08 11.70
C ALA A 150 -8.68 11.76 13.00
N PRO A 151 -8.67 11.06 14.15
CA PRO A 151 -8.31 11.68 15.42
C PRO A 151 -6.83 12.06 15.43
N LEU A 152 -6.52 13.29 15.83
CA LEU A 152 -5.13 13.80 15.88
C LEU A 152 -4.25 12.96 16.82
N GLY A 153 -4.79 12.48 17.93
CA GLY A 153 -4.05 11.73 18.96
C GLY A 153 -3.91 10.24 18.72
N ASP A 154 -4.63 9.67 17.74
CA ASP A 154 -4.64 8.22 17.48
C ASP A 154 -4.64 7.92 15.99
N SER A 155 -3.93 8.71 15.21
CA SER A 155 -3.75 8.48 13.79
C SER A 155 -2.38 8.97 13.31
N ALA A 156 -2.06 8.68 12.05
CA ALA A 156 -0.80 9.12 11.46
C ALA A 156 -0.87 10.49 10.76
N VAL A 157 -1.97 11.23 10.85
CA VAL A 157 -2.16 12.49 10.10
C VAL A 157 -1.10 13.53 10.43
N TYR A 158 -0.67 13.60 11.69
CA TYR A 158 0.40 14.50 12.13
C TYR A 158 1.79 14.16 11.57
N ASN A 159 1.98 12.99 10.97
CA ASN A 159 3.23 12.65 10.27
C ASN A 159 3.42 13.45 8.97
N SER A 160 2.37 14.08 8.45
CA SER A 160 2.42 14.95 7.29
C SER A 160 2.34 16.43 7.73
N LEU A 161 3.47 17.09 7.87
CA LEU A 161 3.56 18.51 8.24
C LEU A 161 3.83 19.44 7.05
N CYS A 162 3.70 18.95 5.80
CA CYS A 162 3.67 19.81 4.62
C CYS A 162 2.33 20.52 4.47
N CYS A 163 2.30 21.65 3.81
CA CYS A 163 1.08 22.47 3.66
C CYS A 163 0.15 22.04 2.50
N PHE A 164 0.47 20.98 1.75
CA PHE A 164 -0.32 20.48 0.61
C PHE A 164 -1.60 19.79 1.07
N LYS A 165 -2.53 20.57 1.63
CA LYS A 165 -3.80 20.15 2.22
C LYS A 165 -4.87 21.17 1.91
N LEU A 166 -6.12 20.76 2.00
CA LEU A 166 -7.24 21.69 2.00
C LEU A 166 -7.49 22.18 3.42
N PHE A 167 -7.47 23.48 3.62
CA PHE A 167 -7.71 24.12 4.92
C PHE A 167 -8.97 24.95 4.85
N ARG A 168 -9.82 24.91 5.89
CA ARG A 168 -10.92 25.84 6.05
C ARG A 168 -10.36 27.24 6.29
N ARG A 169 -10.65 28.19 5.39
CA ARG A 169 -10.11 29.55 5.49
C ARG A 169 -10.54 30.25 6.78
N GLU A 170 -11.79 30.09 7.18
CA GLU A 170 -12.30 30.67 8.42
C GLU A 170 -11.48 30.22 9.66
N MET A 171 -11.09 28.97 9.76
CA MET A 171 -10.23 28.46 10.83
C MET A 171 -8.86 29.16 10.80
N LEU A 172 -8.24 29.29 9.62
CA LEU A 172 -6.95 29.98 9.46
C LEU A 172 -7.01 31.43 9.90
N GLU A 173 -8.10 32.16 9.54
CA GLU A 173 -8.32 33.57 9.90
C GLU A 173 -8.63 33.73 11.40
N ARG A 174 -9.54 32.93 11.94
CA ARG A 174 -9.95 32.94 13.34
C ARG A 174 -8.76 32.81 14.29
N HIS A 175 -7.85 31.90 13.97
CA HIS A 175 -6.69 31.62 14.81
C HIS A 175 -5.42 32.31 14.33
N ARG A 176 -5.50 33.20 13.32
CA ARG A 176 -4.37 33.95 12.75
C ARG A 176 -3.21 33.05 12.34
N ILE A 177 -3.52 31.88 11.74
CA ILE A 177 -2.53 30.92 11.32
C ILE A 177 -1.83 31.42 10.07
N ARG A 178 -0.51 31.63 10.17
CA ARG A 178 0.33 32.18 9.09
C ARG A 178 1.64 31.46 9.02
N PHE A 179 2.26 31.45 7.84
CA PHE A 179 3.61 30.93 7.65
C PHE A 179 4.65 31.85 8.31
N ALA A 180 5.72 31.24 8.81
CA ALA A 180 6.87 31.98 9.31
C ALA A 180 7.66 32.58 8.13
N GLU A 181 7.74 33.90 8.02
CA GLU A 181 8.28 34.58 6.83
C GLU A 181 9.82 34.66 6.77
N ARG A 182 10.48 34.54 7.92
CA ARG A 182 11.93 34.65 8.02
C ARG A 182 12.63 33.31 8.10
N VAL A 183 11.94 32.24 7.76
CA VAL A 183 12.43 30.88 7.79
C VAL A 183 12.52 30.37 6.35
N MET A 184 13.71 29.95 5.93
CA MET A 184 13.92 29.46 4.58
C MET A 184 13.39 28.03 4.40
N ILE A 185 13.43 27.21 5.45
CA ILE A 185 13.02 25.80 5.45
C ILE A 185 12.24 25.53 6.73
N GLY A 186 11.09 24.84 6.62
CA GLY A 186 10.24 24.45 7.74
C GLY A 186 9.12 25.45 8.08
N GLU A 187 8.92 26.46 7.24
CA GLU A 187 7.78 27.37 7.33
C GLU A 187 6.44 26.64 7.21
N ASP A 188 6.41 25.57 6.41
CA ASP A 188 5.27 24.67 6.22
C ASP A 188 5.02 23.81 7.47
N ILE A 189 6.08 23.35 8.15
CA ILE A 189 5.98 22.63 9.43
C ILE A 189 5.33 23.51 10.48
N HIS A 190 5.83 24.75 10.64
CA HIS A 190 5.29 25.70 11.60
C HIS A 190 3.80 26.00 11.35
N PHE A 191 3.44 26.31 10.10
CA PHE A 191 2.06 26.57 9.70
C PHE A 191 1.15 25.36 9.96
N THR A 192 1.58 24.17 9.53
CA THR A 192 0.75 22.98 9.61
C THR A 192 0.58 22.50 11.05
N VAL A 193 1.62 22.61 11.89
CA VAL A 193 1.52 22.35 13.33
C VAL A 193 0.47 23.26 13.96
N HIS A 194 0.53 24.59 13.68
CA HIS A 194 -0.45 25.55 14.19
C HIS A 194 -1.87 25.20 13.75
N ALA A 195 -2.03 24.84 12.46
CA ALA A 195 -3.34 24.44 11.93
C ALA A 195 -3.89 23.17 12.61
N PHE A 196 -3.05 22.16 12.82
CA PHE A 196 -3.47 20.93 13.52
C PHE A 196 -3.86 21.16 14.98
N CYS A 197 -3.24 22.15 15.66
CA CYS A 197 -3.59 22.48 17.04
C CYS A 197 -4.99 23.11 17.18
N HIS A 198 -5.55 23.66 16.09
CA HIS A 198 -6.84 24.37 16.08
C HIS A 198 -7.93 23.67 15.25
N ALA A 199 -7.61 22.56 14.60
CA ALA A 199 -8.57 21.81 13.81
C ALA A 199 -9.45 20.90 14.68
N ASP A 200 -10.76 21.08 14.62
CA ASP A 200 -11.74 20.21 15.28
C ASP A 200 -11.97 18.92 14.49
N VAL A 201 -11.99 19.01 13.16
CA VAL A 201 -12.22 17.88 12.27
C VAL A 201 -11.15 17.79 11.19
N ILE A 202 -10.46 16.64 11.18
CA ILE A 202 -9.45 16.30 10.17
C ILE A 202 -9.95 15.10 9.38
N SER A 203 -9.93 15.20 8.05
CA SER A 203 -10.33 14.11 7.14
C SER A 203 -9.20 13.70 6.21
N VAL A 204 -9.30 12.49 5.63
CA VAL A 204 -8.28 11.94 4.74
C VAL A 204 -8.93 11.37 3.48
N VAL A 205 -8.45 11.79 2.31
CA VAL A 205 -8.72 11.19 1.00
C VAL A 205 -7.48 10.38 0.61
N ALA A 206 -7.54 9.06 0.78
CA ALA A 206 -6.42 8.14 0.57
C ALA A 206 -6.55 7.30 -0.71
N GLU A 207 -7.76 7.10 -1.22
CA GLU A 207 -8.02 6.24 -2.37
C GLU A 207 -7.81 6.94 -3.71
N HIS A 208 -7.46 8.24 -3.69
CA HIS A 208 -7.24 9.04 -4.88
C HIS A 208 -5.94 9.85 -4.77
N ASP A 209 -5.15 9.86 -5.87
CA ASP A 209 -3.90 10.63 -5.94
C ASP A 209 -4.24 12.12 -6.13
N CYS A 210 -4.21 12.88 -5.04
CA CYS A 210 -4.61 14.29 -5.03
C CYS A 210 -3.46 15.26 -5.36
N TYR A 211 -2.24 14.93 -4.95
CA TYR A 211 -1.09 15.81 -5.11
C TYR A 211 0.14 15.06 -5.59
N HIS A 212 0.83 15.58 -6.59
CA HIS A 212 2.02 15.00 -7.18
C HIS A 212 3.25 15.85 -6.86
N LEU A 213 4.08 15.33 -5.96
CA LEU A 213 5.31 15.96 -5.47
C LEU A 213 6.48 15.57 -6.37
N VAL A 214 7.06 16.53 -7.08
CA VAL A 214 8.03 16.26 -8.15
C VAL A 214 9.43 16.73 -7.76
N ALA A 215 10.45 15.90 -8.00
CA ALA A 215 11.83 16.35 -7.92
C ALA A 215 12.19 17.15 -9.17
N ARG A 216 12.81 18.33 -9.03
CA ARG A 216 13.35 19.07 -10.17
C ARG A 216 14.53 18.31 -10.75
N PRO A 217 14.57 18.04 -12.08
CA PRO A 217 15.66 17.27 -12.69
C PRO A 217 17.02 17.96 -12.57
N ASP A 218 17.04 19.28 -12.51
CA ASP A 218 18.24 20.12 -12.40
C ASP A 218 18.74 20.28 -10.95
N GLY A 219 18.02 19.73 -9.95
CA GLY A 219 18.36 19.85 -8.53
C GLY A 219 18.19 21.25 -7.95
N SER A 220 17.53 22.17 -8.66
CA SER A 220 17.39 23.57 -8.26
C SER A 220 16.40 23.83 -7.13
N SER A 221 15.61 22.82 -6.69
CA SER A 221 14.70 23.02 -5.57
C SER A 221 15.44 23.26 -4.25
N ILE A 222 14.91 24.12 -3.38
CA ILE A 222 15.52 24.46 -2.08
C ILE A 222 15.90 23.19 -1.29
N MET A 223 15.03 22.19 -1.27
CA MET A 223 15.26 20.93 -0.56
C MET A 223 16.30 20.00 -1.20
N GLN A 224 16.72 20.28 -2.44
CA GLN A 224 17.78 19.53 -3.16
C GLN A 224 19.13 20.21 -3.07
N GLN A 225 19.18 21.50 -2.70
CA GLN A 225 20.43 22.25 -2.62
C GLN A 225 21.31 21.81 -1.44
N ALA A 226 22.63 21.94 -1.60
CA ALA A 226 23.58 21.68 -0.54
C ALA A 226 23.34 22.63 0.65
N GLY A 227 23.29 22.09 1.87
CA GLY A 227 23.03 22.85 3.09
C GLY A 227 21.58 22.89 3.54
N SER A 228 20.59 22.60 2.67
CA SER A 228 19.17 22.51 3.06
C SER A 228 18.89 21.44 4.12
N ARG A 229 19.81 20.48 4.29
CA ARG A 229 19.72 19.38 5.25
C ARG A 229 20.79 19.45 6.34
N ASP A 230 21.26 20.67 6.66
CA ASP A 230 22.16 20.84 7.79
C ASP A 230 21.51 20.40 9.09
N PRO A 231 22.08 19.39 9.80
CA PRO A 231 21.45 18.84 11.01
C PRO A 231 21.25 19.87 12.12
N LEU A 232 22.20 20.77 12.35
CA LEU A 232 22.09 21.79 13.38
C LEU A 232 21.03 22.85 13.03
N GLY A 233 21.03 23.31 11.77
CA GLY A 233 19.99 24.22 11.27
C GLY A 233 18.60 23.59 11.39
N TRP A 234 18.46 22.28 11.10
CA TRP A 234 17.20 21.56 11.26
C TRP A 234 16.77 21.47 12.73
N LEU A 235 17.70 21.09 13.65
CA LEU A 235 17.41 21.00 15.09
C LEU A 235 17.02 22.37 15.67
N THR A 236 17.68 23.44 15.24
CA THR A 236 17.34 24.80 15.63
C THR A 236 15.94 25.20 15.13
N MET A 237 15.64 24.92 13.87
CA MET A 237 14.36 25.23 13.25
C MET A 237 13.20 24.50 13.94
N ILE A 238 13.34 23.22 14.26
CA ILE A 238 12.22 22.42 14.79
C ILE A 238 11.83 22.78 16.23
N ARG A 239 12.66 23.50 16.97
CA ARG A 239 12.32 24.03 18.30
C ARG A 239 11.07 24.91 18.26
N GLY A 240 10.95 25.78 17.25
CA GLY A 240 9.79 26.67 17.10
C GLY A 240 8.46 25.90 16.96
N PRO A 241 8.32 24.98 15.99
CA PRO A 241 7.13 24.13 15.87
C PRO A 241 6.82 23.29 17.12
N ILE A 242 7.84 22.72 17.81
CA ILE A 242 7.62 21.98 19.07
C ILE A 242 7.09 22.90 20.16
N ALA A 243 7.70 24.07 20.35
CA ALA A 243 7.25 25.06 21.35
C ALA A 243 5.82 25.55 21.07
N LEU A 244 5.53 25.88 19.80
CA LEU A 244 4.18 26.26 19.36
C LEU A 244 3.15 25.16 19.65
N MET A 245 3.44 23.93 19.31
CA MET A 245 2.57 22.79 19.63
C MET A 245 2.36 22.66 21.15
N ALA A 246 3.42 22.81 21.93
CA ALA A 246 3.35 22.71 23.39
C ALA A 246 2.59 23.88 24.05
N GLU A 247 2.53 25.04 23.43
CA GLU A 247 1.71 26.18 23.88
C GLU A 247 0.21 25.84 23.76
N HIS A 248 -0.20 25.19 22.68
CA HIS A 248 -1.62 24.91 22.41
C HIS A 248 -2.10 23.56 22.94
N VAL A 249 -1.22 22.58 23.09
CA VAL A 249 -1.58 21.22 23.54
C VAL A 249 -1.04 21.01 24.95
N PRO A 250 -1.89 20.86 25.99
CA PRO A 250 -1.44 20.63 27.36
C PRO A 250 -0.67 19.31 27.53
N PRO A 251 0.17 19.17 28.55
CA PRO A 251 0.84 17.90 28.88
C PRO A 251 -0.15 16.74 29.00
N GLY A 252 0.18 15.61 28.38
CA GLY A 252 -0.69 14.42 28.38
C GLY A 252 -0.49 13.54 27.15
N PRO A 253 -1.34 12.51 26.98
CA PRO A 253 -1.20 11.51 25.90
C PRO A 253 -1.20 12.10 24.49
N LEU A 254 -1.98 13.16 24.24
CA LEU A 254 -2.01 13.84 22.94
C LEU A 254 -0.67 14.51 22.66
N ARG A 255 -0.15 15.35 23.61
CA ARG A 255 1.16 15.98 23.46
C ARG A 255 2.26 14.94 23.24
N ASP A 256 2.24 13.84 23.99
CA ASP A 256 3.20 12.74 23.82
C ASP A 256 3.11 12.11 22.43
N HIS A 257 1.90 11.97 21.86
CA HIS A 257 1.71 11.45 20.51
C HIS A 257 2.35 12.37 19.46
N LEU A 258 2.12 13.68 19.57
CA LEU A 258 2.66 14.67 18.65
C LEU A 258 4.19 14.81 18.79
N LEU A 259 4.69 14.87 20.01
CA LEU A 259 6.13 14.89 20.31
C LEU A 259 6.84 13.65 19.77
N LEU A 260 6.21 12.48 19.85
CA LEU A 260 6.81 11.23 19.33
C LEU A 260 7.17 11.34 17.85
N ARG A 261 6.33 12.00 17.05
CA ARG A 261 6.64 12.26 15.62
C ARG A 261 7.88 13.15 15.49
N HIS A 262 7.95 14.25 16.25
CA HIS A 262 9.09 15.17 16.20
C HIS A 262 10.38 14.47 16.66
N PHE A 263 10.32 13.71 17.75
CA PHE A 263 11.49 12.96 18.19
C PHE A 263 11.96 11.92 17.16
N LYS A 264 11.05 11.18 16.53
CA LYS A 264 11.42 10.14 15.55
C LYS A 264 11.92 10.70 14.23
N LEU A 265 11.23 11.70 13.68
CA LEU A 265 11.44 12.15 12.30
C LEU A 265 12.32 13.39 12.19
N ASP A 266 12.37 14.21 13.24
CA ASP A 266 13.09 15.48 13.20
C ASP A 266 14.34 15.49 14.09
N VAL A 267 14.24 15.02 15.34
CA VAL A 267 15.34 15.13 16.33
C VAL A 267 16.29 13.95 16.25
N LEU A 268 15.83 12.74 16.57
CA LEU A 268 16.68 11.54 16.59
C LEU A 268 17.12 11.07 15.20
N ALA A 269 16.39 11.44 14.17
CA ALA A 269 16.79 11.19 12.78
C ALA A 269 18.12 11.89 12.41
N GLN A 270 18.45 13.02 13.06
CA GLN A 270 19.72 13.71 12.83
C GLN A 270 20.94 12.92 13.31
N LEU A 271 20.75 11.95 14.21
CA LEU A 271 21.78 11.01 14.65
C LEU A 271 21.96 9.79 13.71
N GLY A 272 21.34 9.80 12.54
CA GLY A 272 21.47 8.77 11.49
C GLY A 272 22.46 9.17 10.40
N VAL A 273 22.05 9.06 9.13
CA VAL A 273 22.87 9.42 7.97
C VAL A 273 23.44 10.85 8.02
N PRO A 274 22.67 11.88 8.43
CA PRO A 274 23.21 13.24 8.56
C PRO A 274 24.40 13.32 9.52
N PHE A 275 24.34 12.55 10.62
CA PHE A 275 25.43 12.47 11.58
C PHE A 275 26.73 11.90 10.99
N LEU A 276 26.60 10.86 10.15
CA LEU A 276 27.78 10.27 9.47
C LEU A 276 28.44 11.22 8.49
N GLN A 277 27.66 12.07 7.82
CA GLN A 277 28.13 13.04 6.84
C GLN A 277 28.79 14.26 7.50
N ALA A 278 28.55 14.48 8.79
CA ALA A 278 29.13 15.57 9.55
C ALA A 278 30.57 15.24 9.98
N GLY A 279 31.45 16.27 10.03
CA GLY A 279 32.79 16.15 10.60
C GLY A 279 32.75 15.94 12.13
N GLU A 280 33.85 15.48 12.71
CA GLU A 280 33.91 15.07 14.13
C GLU A 280 33.47 16.17 15.11
N VAL A 281 33.94 17.42 14.93
CA VAL A 281 33.53 18.55 15.77
C VAL A 281 32.01 18.76 15.68
N ARG A 282 31.47 18.75 14.47
CA ARG A 282 30.06 18.98 14.22
C ARG A 282 29.17 17.83 14.76
N ARG A 283 29.67 16.61 14.84
CA ARG A 283 28.99 15.48 15.49
C ARG A 283 28.77 15.72 16.98
N LYS A 284 29.74 16.32 17.66
CA LYS A 284 29.61 16.70 19.07
C LYS A 284 28.50 17.75 19.25
N ASP A 285 28.50 18.78 18.39
CA ASP A 285 27.48 19.84 18.45
C ASP A 285 26.08 19.27 18.17
N ILE A 286 25.94 18.37 17.20
CA ILE A 286 24.65 17.69 16.88
C ILE A 286 24.19 16.87 18.10
N ALA A 287 25.06 16.08 18.71
CA ALA A 287 24.72 15.25 19.87
C ALA A 287 24.28 16.12 21.07
N GLN A 288 24.99 17.23 21.32
CA GLN A 288 24.67 18.18 22.38
C GLN A 288 23.30 18.87 22.15
N GLU A 289 23.02 19.27 20.90
CA GLU A 289 21.74 19.90 20.57
C GLU A 289 20.58 18.93 20.68
N VAL A 290 20.78 17.65 20.28
CA VAL A 290 19.79 16.59 20.52
C VAL A 290 19.58 16.35 22.00
N ALA A 291 20.65 16.32 22.81
CA ALA A 291 20.55 16.17 24.25
C ALA A 291 19.73 17.32 24.87
N ALA A 292 20.01 18.57 24.50
CA ALA A 292 19.28 19.73 24.96
C ALA A 292 17.79 19.67 24.63
N LEU A 293 17.41 19.24 23.41
CA LEU A 293 16.02 19.01 23.02
C LEU A 293 15.36 17.88 23.82
N CYS A 294 16.13 16.82 24.15
CA CYS A 294 15.65 15.74 25.01
C CYS A 294 15.38 16.21 26.44
N ASP A 295 16.26 17.00 27.01
CA ASP A 295 16.09 17.55 28.37
C ASP A 295 14.87 18.47 28.45
N GLU A 296 14.61 19.23 27.41
CA GLU A 296 13.50 20.16 27.36
C GLU A 296 12.15 19.49 27.07
N TRP A 297 12.09 18.52 26.14
CA TRP A 297 10.82 18.04 25.59
C TRP A 297 10.57 16.52 25.69
N LEU A 298 11.57 15.68 26.01
CA LEU A 298 11.40 14.23 25.99
C LEU A 298 10.69 13.72 27.25
N THR A 299 9.40 13.53 27.16
CA THR A 299 8.58 12.98 28.27
C THR A 299 8.77 11.48 28.47
N PRO A 300 8.44 10.94 29.66
CA PRO A 300 8.40 9.50 29.88
C PRO A 300 7.48 8.75 28.91
N GLY A 301 6.33 9.36 28.53
CA GLY A 301 5.38 8.78 27.58
C GLY A 301 5.96 8.68 26.16
N VAL A 302 6.71 9.68 25.71
CA VAL A 302 7.45 9.62 24.43
C VAL A 302 8.55 8.56 24.49
N ARG A 303 9.38 8.58 25.56
CA ARG A 303 10.50 7.64 25.75
C ARG A 303 10.06 6.18 25.69
N ALA A 304 8.93 5.84 26.30
CA ALA A 304 8.37 4.48 26.31
C ALA A 304 7.98 3.97 24.91
N ARG A 305 7.63 4.90 24.01
CA ARG A 305 7.15 4.59 22.64
C ARG A 305 8.24 4.68 21.55
N LEU A 306 9.48 5.01 21.93
CA LEU A 306 10.61 5.04 21.00
C LEU A 306 11.01 3.64 20.54
N SER A 307 11.54 3.55 19.33
CA SER A 307 12.09 2.30 18.77
C SER A 307 13.35 1.84 19.51
N GLY A 308 13.76 0.59 19.30
CA GLY A 308 14.99 0.05 19.89
C GLY A 308 16.23 0.86 19.53
N ILE A 309 16.36 1.28 18.28
CA ILE A 309 17.49 2.10 17.81
C ILE A 309 17.46 3.50 18.45
N ASP A 310 16.29 4.14 18.54
CA ASP A 310 16.17 5.47 19.13
C ASP A 310 16.51 5.46 20.62
N ARG A 311 16.11 4.41 21.36
CA ARG A 311 16.52 4.24 22.76
C ARG A 311 18.04 4.05 22.91
N ARG A 312 18.69 3.35 21.98
CA ARG A 312 20.16 3.20 21.96
C ARG A 312 20.86 4.52 21.68
N ARG A 313 20.35 5.32 20.72
CA ARG A 313 20.85 6.67 20.45
C ARG A 313 20.80 7.54 21.71
N LEU A 314 19.65 7.54 22.40
CA LEU A 314 19.49 8.29 23.65
C LEU A 314 20.47 7.84 24.75
N ALA A 315 20.72 6.54 24.85
CA ALA A 315 21.68 6.00 25.83
C ALA A 315 23.15 6.27 25.44
N SER A 316 23.42 6.81 24.26
CA SER A 316 24.76 7.04 23.73
C SER A 316 25.02 8.51 23.38
N LEU A 317 24.21 9.46 23.85
CA LEU A 317 24.35 10.88 23.50
C LEU A 317 25.71 11.48 23.88
N GLU A 318 26.35 10.96 24.93
CA GLU A 318 27.68 11.37 25.37
C GLU A 318 28.83 10.65 24.63
N ASP A 319 28.53 9.59 23.88
CA ASP A 319 29.50 8.76 23.15
C ASP A 319 29.31 8.92 21.63
N VAL A 320 30.01 9.89 21.08
CA VAL A 320 29.95 10.26 19.64
C VAL A 320 30.39 9.11 18.74
N ASP A 321 31.37 8.31 19.15
CA ASP A 321 31.87 7.18 18.37
C ASP A 321 30.83 6.06 18.30
N ARG A 322 30.18 5.79 19.41
CA ARG A 322 29.07 4.84 19.46
C ARG A 322 27.87 5.30 18.65
N LEU A 323 27.52 6.59 18.68
CA LEU A 323 26.49 7.15 17.81
C LEU A 323 26.84 6.97 16.33
N ALA A 324 28.10 7.27 15.94
CA ALA A 324 28.57 7.10 14.58
C ALA A 324 28.51 5.62 14.14
N ARG A 325 28.87 4.70 15.05
CA ARG A 325 28.78 3.28 14.77
C ARG A 325 27.31 2.81 14.60
N LEU A 326 26.40 3.21 15.46
CA LEU A 326 24.97 2.91 15.32
C LEU A 326 24.41 3.45 13.99
N ALA A 327 24.75 4.68 13.62
CA ALA A 327 24.37 5.28 12.37
C ALA A 327 24.97 4.55 11.14
N SER A 328 26.22 4.07 11.26
CA SER A 328 26.87 3.26 10.22
C SER A 328 26.14 1.92 10.01
N ILE A 329 25.79 1.21 11.08
CA ILE A 329 25.03 -0.06 11.02
C ILE A 329 23.66 0.19 10.40
N GLU A 330 22.98 1.27 10.79
CA GLU A 330 21.66 1.61 10.25
C GLU A 330 21.68 1.97 8.77
N SER A 331 22.72 2.66 8.30
CA SER A 331 22.86 3.08 6.91
C SER A 331 23.44 1.99 5.99
N ALA A 332 24.10 0.97 6.57
CA ALA A 332 24.75 -0.09 5.81
C ALA A 332 23.77 -0.81 4.85
N ALA A 333 24.24 -1.09 3.65
CA ALA A 333 23.48 -1.86 2.69
C ALA A 333 23.36 -3.32 3.16
N VAL A 334 22.15 -3.89 3.05
CA VAL A 334 21.92 -5.31 3.36
C VAL A 334 22.35 -6.15 2.17
N ARG A 335 23.44 -6.87 2.31
CA ARG A 335 23.90 -7.91 1.38
C ARG A 335 23.14 -9.19 1.70
N ARG A 336 22.52 -9.83 0.72
CA ARG A 336 21.76 -11.07 0.88
C ARG A 336 21.72 -11.83 -0.42
N ARG A 337 21.85 -13.16 -0.33
CA ARG A 337 21.73 -14.08 -1.46
C ARG A 337 20.97 -15.32 -1.04
N LEU A 338 20.05 -15.77 -1.84
CA LEU A 338 19.30 -17.01 -1.64
C LEU A 338 20.09 -18.15 -2.30
N THR A 339 20.55 -19.14 -1.51
CA THR A 339 21.36 -20.28 -1.98
C THR A 339 20.58 -21.57 -2.02
N GLY A 340 19.36 -21.62 -1.44
CA GLY A 340 18.52 -22.81 -1.54
C GLY A 340 17.09 -22.57 -1.08
N LEU A 341 16.18 -23.28 -1.75
CA LEU A 341 14.75 -23.22 -1.47
C LEU A 341 14.13 -24.61 -1.73
N ARG A 342 13.75 -25.34 -0.68
CA ARG A 342 13.21 -26.69 -0.80
C ARG A 342 12.22 -27.02 0.31
N TRP A 343 11.42 -28.06 0.07
CA TRP A 343 10.57 -28.64 1.10
C TRP A 343 11.34 -29.69 1.92
N GLU A 344 11.22 -29.61 3.24
CA GLU A 344 11.54 -30.70 4.17
C GLU A 344 10.27 -31.03 4.95
N ALA A 345 9.66 -32.19 4.71
CA ALA A 345 8.31 -32.49 5.19
C ALA A 345 7.37 -31.31 4.89
N ASP A 346 6.65 -30.79 5.88
CA ASP A 346 5.70 -29.69 5.72
C ASP A 346 6.30 -28.28 5.96
N ARG A 347 7.63 -28.18 6.01
CA ARG A 347 8.33 -26.91 6.22
C ARG A 347 9.08 -26.48 4.97
N LEU A 348 9.00 -25.20 4.66
CA LEU A 348 9.84 -24.58 3.64
C LEU A 348 11.20 -24.25 4.23
N VAL A 349 12.24 -24.89 3.73
CA VAL A 349 13.63 -24.59 4.10
C VAL A 349 14.17 -23.54 3.17
N VAL A 350 14.65 -22.45 3.76
CA VAL A 350 15.24 -21.31 3.07
C VAL A 350 16.67 -21.17 3.55
N THR A 351 17.64 -21.30 2.65
CA THR A 351 19.06 -21.11 2.94
C THR A 351 19.62 -19.95 2.14
N GLY A 352 20.63 -19.28 2.68
CA GLY A 352 21.24 -18.15 2.02
C GLY A 352 22.41 -17.57 2.79
N THR A 353 22.91 -16.46 2.27
CA THR A 353 23.88 -15.61 2.96
C THR A 353 23.26 -14.25 3.26
N ALA A 354 23.60 -13.66 4.40
CA ALA A 354 23.11 -12.35 4.80
C ALA A 354 24.15 -11.61 5.64
N GLY A 355 24.29 -10.29 5.39
CA GLY A 355 25.24 -9.43 6.08
C GLY A 355 24.98 -7.96 5.83
N LEU A 356 25.69 -7.10 6.54
CA LEU A 356 25.68 -5.66 6.34
C LEU A 356 27.03 -5.23 5.76
N GLU A 357 26.99 -4.41 4.74
CA GLU A 357 28.20 -3.92 4.07
C GLU A 357 29.10 -3.16 5.06
N GLY A 358 30.39 -3.54 5.11
CA GLY A 358 31.36 -2.95 6.04
C GLY A 358 31.21 -3.38 7.50
N VAL A 359 30.29 -4.31 7.84
CA VAL A 359 30.07 -4.81 9.21
C VAL A 359 30.35 -6.31 9.25
N ARG A 360 31.35 -6.73 10.04
CA ARG A 360 31.87 -8.11 10.01
C ARG A 360 31.08 -9.13 10.82
N THR A 361 30.25 -8.72 11.77
CA THR A 361 29.57 -9.64 12.68
C THR A 361 28.06 -9.43 12.68
N ALA A 362 27.29 -10.50 12.50
CA ALA A 362 25.86 -10.53 12.76
C ALA A 362 25.64 -11.27 14.10
N GLU A 363 24.83 -10.70 14.98
CA GLU A 363 24.44 -11.31 16.27
C GLU A 363 23.26 -12.25 16.07
N GLY A 364 22.42 -11.97 15.08
CA GLY A 364 21.27 -12.78 14.75
C GLY A 364 20.84 -12.61 13.29
N VAL A 365 20.32 -13.70 12.73
CA VAL A 365 19.65 -13.70 11.43
C VAL A 365 18.28 -14.34 11.61
N SER A 366 17.26 -13.74 11.01
CA SER A 366 15.92 -14.31 10.96
C SER A 366 15.24 -14.04 9.63
N LEU A 367 14.25 -14.86 9.29
CA LEU A 367 13.33 -14.55 8.22
C LEU A 367 12.12 -13.84 8.79
N VAL A 368 11.66 -12.81 8.10
CA VAL A 368 10.44 -12.08 8.42
C VAL A 368 9.47 -12.24 7.26
N LEU A 369 8.33 -12.88 7.55
CA LEU A 369 7.24 -13.01 6.62
C LEU A 369 6.20 -11.92 6.93
N ARG A 370 5.99 -10.99 6.01
CA ARG A 370 5.07 -9.86 6.15
C ARG A 370 3.86 -10.03 5.26
N SER A 371 2.67 -9.93 5.84
CA SER A 371 1.41 -9.96 5.09
C SER A 371 1.30 -8.74 4.17
N ARG A 372 0.86 -8.95 2.90
CA ARG A 372 0.60 -7.84 1.97
C ARG A 372 -0.70 -7.11 2.28
N ALA A 373 -1.72 -7.84 2.75
CA ALA A 373 -3.01 -7.28 3.10
C ALA A 373 -2.94 -6.49 4.42
N GLU A 374 -2.13 -6.97 5.37
CA GLU A 374 -1.96 -6.39 6.70
C GLU A 374 -0.47 -6.19 6.99
N PRO A 375 0.18 -5.11 6.53
CA PRO A 375 1.63 -4.92 6.66
C PRO A 375 2.16 -4.90 8.10
N ALA A 376 1.31 -4.63 9.08
CA ALA A 376 1.64 -4.73 10.50
C ALA A 376 1.75 -6.19 11.00
N ARG A 377 1.18 -7.14 10.25
CA ARG A 377 1.22 -8.56 10.58
C ARG A 377 2.49 -9.18 10.04
N GLU A 378 3.40 -9.50 10.93
CA GLU A 378 4.68 -10.14 10.64
C GLU A 378 4.84 -11.43 11.46
N VAL A 379 5.50 -12.40 10.85
CA VAL A 379 5.93 -13.63 11.51
C VAL A 379 7.45 -13.71 11.40
N VAL A 380 8.13 -13.72 12.54
CA VAL A 380 9.59 -13.82 12.63
C VAL A 380 9.98 -15.27 12.87
N VAL A 381 10.83 -15.80 11.99
CA VAL A 381 11.36 -17.17 12.08
C VAL A 381 12.87 -17.08 12.27
N PRO A 382 13.39 -17.42 13.47
CA PRO A 382 14.82 -17.45 13.70
C PRO A 382 15.53 -18.39 12.72
N ALA A 383 16.67 -17.98 12.22
CA ALA A 383 17.51 -18.81 11.36
C ALA A 383 18.74 -19.30 12.14
N ALA A 384 19.10 -20.58 11.95
CA ALA A 384 20.41 -21.03 12.34
C ALA A 384 21.44 -20.37 11.43
N HIS A 385 22.49 -19.78 11.99
CA HIS A 385 23.56 -19.15 11.24
C HIS A 385 24.94 -19.60 11.73
N GLY A 386 25.89 -19.65 10.82
CA GLY A 386 27.29 -19.95 11.12
C GLY A 386 28.09 -18.69 11.44
N PRO A 387 29.37 -18.83 11.81
CA PRO A 387 30.28 -17.70 11.95
C PRO A 387 30.50 -17.02 10.59
N ALA A 388 30.84 -15.72 10.62
CA ALA A 388 31.24 -14.99 9.43
C ALA A 388 32.47 -15.64 8.80
N ARG A 389 32.42 -15.95 7.50
CA ARG A 389 33.58 -16.46 6.77
C ARG A 389 34.55 -15.34 6.43
N SER A 390 35.85 -15.61 6.56
CA SER A 390 36.90 -14.69 6.13
C SER A 390 36.76 -14.43 4.61
N GLY A 391 36.58 -13.16 4.23
CA GLY A 391 36.41 -12.75 2.83
C GLY A 391 34.97 -12.67 2.32
N CYS A 392 33.96 -12.98 3.12
CA CYS A 392 32.53 -12.80 2.77
C CYS A 392 31.88 -11.74 3.64
N ASP A 393 31.16 -10.81 3.02
CA ASP A 393 30.35 -9.79 3.71
C ASP A 393 29.04 -10.40 4.24
N GLY A 394 29.10 -11.41 5.14
CA GLY A 394 27.92 -12.00 5.71
C GLY A 394 28.10 -13.39 6.31
N VAL A 395 27.04 -13.89 6.91
CA VAL A 395 26.94 -15.24 7.50
C VAL A 395 26.02 -16.11 6.68
N GLU A 396 26.32 -17.41 6.59
CA GLU A 396 25.38 -18.39 6.03
C GLU A 396 24.24 -18.62 7.03
N PHE A 397 23.02 -18.71 6.53
CA PHE A 397 21.85 -18.98 7.36
C PHE A 397 20.95 -20.07 6.78
N ALA A 398 20.21 -20.74 7.66
CA ALA A 398 19.15 -21.69 7.31
C ALA A 398 17.94 -21.50 8.23
N ALA A 399 16.78 -21.31 7.62
CA ALA A 399 15.51 -21.17 8.34
C ALA A 399 14.48 -22.20 7.86
N ARG A 400 13.68 -22.73 8.78
CA ARG A 400 12.60 -23.69 8.53
C ARG A 400 11.27 -23.03 8.82
N VAL A 401 10.52 -22.69 7.79
CA VAL A 401 9.26 -21.94 7.88
C VAL A 401 8.08 -22.90 7.85
N ASP A 402 7.24 -22.88 8.90
CA ASP A 402 5.93 -23.55 8.91
C ASP A 402 4.91 -22.64 8.23
N LEU A 403 4.67 -22.87 6.94
CA LEU A 403 3.71 -22.07 6.17
C LEU A 403 2.24 -22.38 6.54
N GLY A 404 1.97 -23.54 7.14
CA GLY A 404 0.63 -23.89 7.62
C GLY A 404 0.21 -23.12 8.87
N ALA A 405 1.15 -22.51 9.58
CA ALA A 405 0.89 -21.62 10.72
C ALA A 405 0.64 -20.16 10.31
N LEU A 406 0.95 -19.78 9.06
CA LEU A 406 0.63 -18.47 8.50
C LEU A 406 -0.88 -18.40 8.22
N GLY A 407 -1.50 -17.28 8.44
CA GLY A 407 -2.86 -17.07 7.96
C GLY A 407 -2.92 -17.07 6.43
N SER A 408 -4.12 -17.32 5.90
CA SER A 408 -4.42 -17.21 4.47
C SER A 408 -4.06 -15.82 3.93
N GLY A 409 -3.46 -15.76 2.73
CA GLY A 409 -3.03 -14.50 2.10
C GLY A 409 -1.67 -14.59 1.42
N VAL A 410 -1.20 -13.45 0.93
CA VAL A 410 0.11 -13.34 0.28
C VAL A 410 1.13 -12.78 1.25
N TRP A 411 2.26 -13.48 1.40
CA TRP A 411 3.32 -13.17 2.34
C TRP A 411 4.63 -12.87 1.63
N ASP A 412 5.23 -11.74 1.96
CA ASP A 412 6.52 -11.33 1.45
C ASP A 412 7.65 -11.80 2.37
N VAL A 413 8.65 -12.48 1.80
CA VAL A 413 9.80 -13.00 2.55
C VAL A 413 10.92 -11.98 2.60
N ARG A 414 11.38 -11.67 3.80
CA ARG A 414 12.49 -10.77 4.11
C ARG A 414 13.52 -11.49 4.96
N VAL A 415 14.77 -11.10 4.85
CA VAL A 415 15.81 -11.43 5.81
C VAL A 415 16.02 -10.25 6.76
N ALA A 416 16.13 -10.52 8.04
CA ALA A 416 16.47 -9.57 9.08
C ALA A 416 17.84 -9.94 9.66
N ILE A 417 18.70 -8.93 9.82
CA ILE A 417 20.05 -9.06 10.36
C ILE A 417 20.12 -8.15 11.56
N GLU A 418 20.56 -8.69 12.67
CA GLU A 418 20.77 -7.96 13.93
C GLU A 418 22.27 -7.77 14.18
N VAL A 419 22.66 -6.53 14.45
CA VAL A 419 24.01 -6.13 14.83
C VAL A 419 23.89 -5.06 15.91
N GLU A 420 24.51 -5.26 17.06
CA GLU A 420 24.46 -4.35 18.21
C GLU A 420 23.01 -3.94 18.57
N GLY A 421 22.05 -4.90 18.37
CA GLY A 421 20.64 -4.70 18.56
C GLY A 421 19.96 -3.76 17.55
N VAL A 422 20.63 -3.39 16.47
CA VAL A 422 20.05 -2.73 15.31
C VAL A 422 19.61 -3.80 14.32
N VAL A 423 18.33 -3.81 13.97
CA VAL A 423 17.77 -4.78 13.03
C VAL A 423 17.57 -4.14 11.67
N ARG A 424 18.18 -4.75 10.64
CA ARG A 424 18.06 -4.34 9.24
C ARG A 424 17.32 -5.39 8.45
N HIS A 425 16.38 -4.96 7.61
CA HIS A 425 15.54 -5.85 6.81
C HIS A 425 15.75 -5.63 5.30
N ALA A 426 15.77 -6.73 4.53
CA ALA A 426 15.71 -6.65 3.08
C ALA A 426 14.83 -7.76 2.51
N ARG A 427 14.20 -7.52 1.34
CA ARG A 427 13.50 -8.56 0.57
C ARG A 427 14.52 -9.60 0.11
N LEU A 428 14.17 -10.89 0.23
CA LEU A 428 15.03 -12.01 -0.17
C LEU A 428 14.60 -12.55 -1.54
N GLY A 429 15.54 -13.07 -2.35
CA GLY A 429 15.27 -13.85 -3.56
C GLY A 429 15.60 -13.15 -4.89
N ALA A 430 15.71 -11.82 -4.95
CA ALA A 430 16.15 -11.11 -6.16
C ALA A 430 17.56 -11.54 -6.58
N ASP A 431 18.48 -11.57 -5.61
CA ASP A 431 19.80 -12.17 -5.76
C ASP A 431 19.73 -13.62 -5.25
N ARG A 432 19.99 -14.58 -6.13
CA ARG A 432 19.95 -16.01 -5.84
C ARG A 432 20.88 -16.80 -6.75
N ASP A 433 21.24 -18.01 -6.34
CA ASP A 433 22.00 -18.92 -7.18
C ASP A 433 21.14 -19.42 -8.35
N ASP A 434 21.77 -19.71 -9.49
CA ASP A 434 21.07 -20.07 -10.73
C ASP A 434 20.31 -21.39 -10.63
N ASP A 435 20.72 -22.28 -9.72
CA ASP A 435 20.09 -23.57 -9.45
C ASP A 435 18.92 -23.48 -8.44
N VAL A 436 18.67 -22.31 -7.84
CA VAL A 436 17.54 -22.11 -6.95
C VAL A 436 16.25 -21.99 -7.74
N LEU A 437 15.57 -23.12 -7.86
CA LEU A 437 14.29 -23.21 -8.52
C LEU A 437 13.13 -22.99 -7.54
N ARG A 438 12.01 -22.57 -8.09
CA ARG A 438 10.75 -22.48 -7.34
C ARG A 438 10.28 -23.90 -6.99
N PRO A 439 10.16 -24.28 -5.70
CA PRO A 439 9.62 -25.57 -5.33
C PRO A 439 8.14 -25.68 -5.72
N ALA A 440 7.69 -26.90 -5.98
CA ALA A 440 6.30 -27.16 -6.33
C ALA A 440 5.36 -26.68 -5.19
N PRO A 441 4.16 -26.20 -5.52
CA PRO A 441 3.13 -25.93 -4.53
C PRO A 441 2.81 -27.18 -3.70
N ARG A 442 2.53 -27.00 -2.42
CA ARG A 442 2.26 -28.12 -1.51
C ARG A 442 1.03 -27.85 -0.65
N LEU A 443 0.23 -28.88 -0.47
CA LEU A 443 -0.84 -28.88 0.50
C LEU A 443 -0.25 -29.21 1.89
N ILE A 444 -0.36 -28.28 2.82
CA ILE A 444 0.13 -28.42 4.20
C ILE A 444 -1.11 -28.43 5.09
N ARG A 445 -1.40 -29.57 5.73
CA ARG A 445 -2.67 -29.73 6.47
C ARG A 445 -3.86 -29.50 5.53
N GLU A 446 -4.53 -28.35 5.64
CA GLU A 446 -5.70 -27.99 4.83
C GLU A 446 -5.45 -26.74 3.95
N VAL A 447 -4.22 -26.25 3.88
CA VAL A 447 -3.88 -25.01 3.20
C VAL A 447 -2.84 -25.26 2.11
N VAL A 448 -3.07 -24.73 0.91
CA VAL A 448 -2.07 -24.77 -0.16
C VAL A 448 -1.09 -23.63 0.00
N ALA A 449 0.20 -23.95 0.07
CA ALA A 449 1.28 -23.00 0.05
C ALA A 449 2.00 -23.01 -1.31
N ILE A 450 2.11 -21.82 -1.92
CA ILE A 450 2.70 -21.64 -3.25
C ILE A 450 3.85 -20.63 -3.15
N PRO A 451 5.10 -21.09 -2.92
CA PRO A 451 6.27 -20.22 -3.02
C PRO A 451 6.45 -19.73 -4.46
N TYR A 452 6.80 -18.47 -4.64
CA TYR A 452 7.03 -17.91 -5.97
C TYR A 452 7.97 -16.71 -5.94
N PHE A 453 8.54 -16.37 -7.10
CA PHE A 453 9.33 -15.15 -7.28
C PHE A 453 8.48 -14.10 -8.00
N THR A 454 8.51 -12.86 -7.50
CA THR A 454 7.77 -11.72 -8.09
C THR A 454 8.32 -11.37 -9.47
N LYS A 455 7.43 -10.98 -10.40
CA LYS A 455 7.81 -10.72 -11.81
C LYS A 455 8.83 -9.58 -11.94
N ASP A 456 8.57 -8.45 -11.28
CA ASP A 456 9.34 -7.23 -11.51
C ASP A 456 10.72 -7.24 -10.84
N ASN A 457 10.80 -7.84 -9.65
CA ASN A 457 12.01 -7.75 -8.82
C ASN A 457 12.60 -9.11 -8.42
N GLY A 458 12.02 -10.24 -8.85
CA GLY A 458 12.51 -11.58 -8.51
C GLY A 458 12.49 -11.94 -7.01
N ASN A 459 11.82 -11.18 -6.16
CA ASN A 459 11.78 -11.43 -4.72
C ASN A 459 10.91 -12.64 -4.37
N LEU A 460 11.33 -13.41 -3.37
CA LEU A 460 10.56 -14.54 -2.84
C LEU A 460 9.32 -14.05 -2.10
N SER A 461 8.20 -14.68 -2.40
CA SER A 461 6.92 -14.53 -1.71
C SER A 461 6.22 -15.88 -1.63
N VAL A 462 5.23 -15.99 -0.76
CA VAL A 462 4.41 -17.20 -0.61
C VAL A 462 2.94 -16.79 -0.69
N ASP A 463 2.19 -17.46 -1.58
CA ASP A 463 0.74 -17.36 -1.63
C ASP A 463 0.16 -18.53 -0.84
N VAL A 464 -0.49 -18.23 0.28
CA VAL A 464 -1.10 -19.20 1.20
C VAL A 464 -2.60 -19.19 0.96
N GLY A 465 -3.12 -20.25 0.32
CA GLY A 465 -4.54 -20.37 0.00
C GLY A 465 -4.91 -20.02 -1.45
N GLY A 466 -3.95 -19.66 -2.33
CA GLY A 466 -4.22 -19.41 -3.74
C GLY A 466 -4.97 -18.10 -4.03
N HIS A 467 -4.57 -17.02 -3.39
CA HIS A 467 -5.16 -15.69 -3.60
C HIS A 467 -4.68 -15.00 -4.87
N LEU A 468 -3.44 -15.23 -5.23
CA LEU A 468 -2.79 -14.60 -6.39
C LEU A 468 -2.50 -15.61 -7.50
N LEU A 469 -2.14 -16.83 -7.13
CA LEU A 469 -1.71 -17.87 -8.07
C LEU A 469 -2.74 -19.00 -8.14
N ALA A 470 -2.91 -19.55 -9.35
CA ALA A 470 -3.78 -20.71 -9.53
C ALA A 470 -3.25 -21.89 -8.71
N VAL A 471 -4.13 -22.48 -7.91
CA VAL A 471 -3.84 -23.69 -7.14
C VAL A 471 -3.71 -24.86 -8.10
N PRO A 472 -2.57 -25.58 -8.13
CA PRO A 472 -2.44 -26.76 -8.96
C PRO A 472 -3.19 -27.96 -8.34
N GLY A 473 -3.90 -28.68 -9.17
CA GLY A 473 -4.61 -29.88 -8.75
C GLY A 473 -5.32 -30.55 -9.92
N THR A 474 -5.69 -31.80 -9.72
CA THR A 474 -6.43 -32.61 -10.68
C THR A 474 -7.66 -33.21 -10.01
N ALA A 475 -8.80 -33.15 -10.69
CA ALA A 475 -10.00 -33.87 -10.30
C ALA A 475 -10.36 -34.81 -11.45
N ARG A 476 -10.41 -36.10 -11.18
CA ARG A 476 -10.65 -37.14 -12.19
C ARG A 476 -11.89 -37.96 -11.83
N ILE A 477 -12.77 -38.17 -12.81
CA ILE A 477 -13.89 -39.08 -12.69
C ILE A 477 -13.39 -40.49 -13.06
N THR A 478 -13.59 -41.43 -12.15
CA THR A 478 -13.28 -42.83 -12.33
C THR A 478 -14.46 -43.62 -12.89
N ARG A 479 -15.69 -43.13 -12.63
CA ARG A 479 -16.92 -43.81 -13.08
C ARG A 479 -18.10 -42.85 -13.12
N THR A 480 -18.95 -42.97 -14.16
CA THR A 480 -20.31 -42.39 -14.17
C THR A 480 -21.35 -43.47 -14.45
N ARG A 481 -22.54 -43.30 -13.85
CA ARG A 481 -23.69 -44.18 -14.08
C ARG A 481 -24.99 -43.42 -13.87
N TRP A 482 -26.03 -43.82 -14.57
CA TRP A 482 -27.35 -43.23 -14.36
C TRP A 482 -28.00 -43.74 -13.07
N ALA A 483 -28.58 -42.87 -12.29
CA ALA A 483 -29.33 -43.13 -11.10
C ALA A 483 -30.82 -42.73 -11.26
N LEU A 484 -31.66 -43.11 -10.30
CA LEU A 484 -33.07 -42.75 -10.26
C LEU A 484 -33.24 -41.22 -10.26
N GLY A 485 -34.37 -40.74 -10.77
CA GLY A 485 -34.71 -39.31 -10.75
C GLY A 485 -33.89 -38.42 -11.69
N GLN A 486 -33.43 -38.96 -12.81
CA GLN A 486 -32.66 -38.25 -13.86
C GLN A 486 -31.30 -37.70 -13.37
N ARG A 487 -30.71 -38.37 -12.42
CA ARG A 487 -29.42 -38.05 -11.83
C ARG A 487 -28.29 -38.84 -12.49
N LEU A 488 -27.15 -38.17 -12.66
CA LEU A 488 -25.89 -38.82 -13.06
C LEU A 488 -25.08 -39.07 -11.78
N ALA A 489 -24.94 -40.31 -11.36
CA ALA A 489 -24.00 -40.64 -10.30
C ALA A 489 -22.58 -40.57 -10.86
N VAL A 490 -21.72 -39.87 -10.14
CA VAL A 490 -20.34 -39.56 -10.49
C VAL A 490 -19.46 -39.97 -9.33
N ASP A 491 -18.51 -40.87 -9.58
CA ASP A 491 -17.47 -41.25 -8.61
C ASP A 491 -16.12 -40.76 -9.15
N GLY A 492 -15.27 -40.20 -8.30
CA GLY A 492 -13.99 -39.66 -8.74
C GLY A 492 -13.00 -39.44 -7.59
N GLU A 493 -11.85 -38.93 -7.93
CA GLU A 493 -10.74 -38.63 -7.02
C GLU A 493 -10.14 -37.25 -7.30
N VAL A 494 -9.51 -36.63 -6.28
CA VAL A 494 -8.90 -35.31 -6.38
C VAL A 494 -7.55 -35.30 -5.69
N LEU A 495 -6.61 -34.58 -6.32
CA LEU A 495 -5.31 -34.23 -5.75
C LEU A 495 -5.14 -32.70 -5.82
N VAL A 496 -4.58 -32.13 -4.77
CA VAL A 496 -4.29 -30.70 -4.67
C VAL A 496 -2.81 -30.54 -4.30
N GLY A 497 -2.04 -29.85 -5.12
CA GLY A 497 -0.60 -29.74 -4.90
C GLY A 497 0.12 -31.10 -4.85
N GLY A 498 -0.40 -32.10 -5.55
CA GLY A 498 0.13 -33.47 -5.55
C GLY A 498 -0.24 -34.31 -4.31
N CYS A 499 -1.04 -33.76 -3.38
CA CYS A 499 -1.45 -34.42 -2.14
C CYS A 499 -2.96 -34.66 -2.12
N VAL A 500 -3.39 -35.63 -1.31
CA VAL A 500 -4.81 -35.92 -1.05
C VAL A 500 -5.34 -34.87 -0.06
N PRO A 501 -6.38 -34.10 -0.43
CA PRO A 501 -6.98 -33.14 0.49
C PRO A 501 -7.81 -33.85 1.58
N ALA A 502 -8.02 -33.18 2.71
CA ALA A 502 -8.94 -33.69 3.73
C ALA A 502 -10.35 -33.86 3.15
N ALA A 503 -11.07 -34.86 3.65
CA ALA A 503 -12.45 -35.12 3.19
C ALA A 503 -13.37 -33.91 3.37
N SER A 504 -13.18 -33.15 4.45
CA SER A 504 -13.91 -31.91 4.75
C SER A 504 -13.65 -30.79 3.73
N ALA A 505 -12.53 -30.82 3.04
CA ALA A 505 -12.15 -29.80 2.06
C ALA A 505 -12.88 -29.96 0.72
N ILE A 506 -13.37 -31.15 0.38
CA ILE A 506 -14.09 -31.41 -0.88
C ILE A 506 -15.52 -30.90 -0.74
N ARG A 507 -15.89 -29.80 -1.40
CA ARG A 507 -17.14 -29.05 -1.14
C ARG A 507 -18.29 -29.43 -2.06
N ARG A 508 -18.14 -29.24 -3.37
CA ARG A 508 -19.24 -29.39 -4.33
C ARG A 508 -18.76 -29.65 -5.76
N LEU A 509 -19.61 -30.33 -6.52
CA LEU A 509 -19.45 -30.48 -7.96
C LEU A 509 -20.26 -29.37 -8.64
N VAL A 510 -19.62 -28.50 -9.40
CA VAL A 510 -20.21 -27.34 -10.08
C VAL A 510 -20.29 -27.62 -11.56
N TRP A 511 -21.46 -27.42 -12.14
CA TRP A 511 -21.70 -27.48 -13.58
C TRP A 511 -21.91 -26.07 -14.11
N ARG A 512 -21.14 -25.67 -15.09
CA ARG A 512 -21.23 -24.35 -15.72
C ARG A 512 -21.61 -24.47 -17.19
N GLU A 513 -22.68 -23.79 -17.57
CA GLU A 513 -23.13 -23.71 -18.98
C GLU A 513 -22.18 -22.80 -19.77
N ARG A 514 -21.69 -23.28 -20.93
CA ARG A 514 -20.62 -22.63 -21.69
C ARG A 514 -20.99 -21.24 -22.23
N ARG A 515 -22.22 -21.06 -22.68
CA ARG A 515 -22.65 -19.84 -23.37
C ARG A 515 -23.15 -18.77 -22.40
N THR A 516 -23.94 -19.17 -21.42
CA THR A 516 -24.62 -18.25 -20.49
C THR A 516 -23.82 -18.03 -19.20
N GLY A 517 -22.85 -18.89 -18.89
CA GLY A 517 -22.15 -18.89 -17.62
C GLY A 517 -22.98 -19.37 -16.42
N GLN A 518 -24.24 -19.80 -16.66
CA GLN A 518 -25.11 -20.29 -15.58
C GLN A 518 -24.47 -21.46 -14.84
N GLU A 519 -24.50 -21.43 -13.51
CA GLU A 519 -23.94 -22.49 -12.66
C GLU A 519 -25.02 -23.28 -11.92
N ARG A 520 -24.74 -24.56 -11.71
CA ARG A 520 -25.47 -25.48 -10.87
C ARG A 520 -24.49 -26.25 -10.00
N ALA A 521 -24.66 -26.20 -8.69
CA ALA A 521 -23.81 -26.87 -7.74
C ALA A 521 -24.56 -28.00 -7.03
N ASP A 522 -23.89 -29.14 -6.90
CA ASP A 522 -24.39 -30.30 -6.18
C ASP A 522 -23.44 -30.67 -5.04
N ARG A 523 -24.02 -31.10 -3.94
CA ARG A 523 -23.26 -31.56 -2.78
C ARG A 523 -22.48 -32.83 -3.14
N VAL A 524 -21.24 -32.88 -2.71
CA VAL A 524 -20.36 -34.02 -2.83
C VAL A 524 -20.36 -34.80 -1.51
N VAL A 525 -20.30 -36.11 -1.60
CA VAL A 525 -20.02 -37.00 -0.47
C VAL A 525 -18.53 -37.36 -0.57
N PRO A 526 -17.68 -36.90 0.36
CA PRO A 526 -16.28 -37.27 0.37
C PRO A 526 -16.10 -38.77 0.68
N LEU A 527 -15.08 -39.37 0.09
CA LEU A 527 -14.69 -40.75 0.28
C LEU A 527 -13.21 -40.80 0.72
N PRO A 528 -12.75 -41.89 1.34
CA PRO A 528 -11.34 -42.05 1.71
C PRO A 528 -10.40 -41.90 0.51
N GLY A 529 -9.14 -41.48 0.78
CA GLY A 529 -8.09 -41.41 -0.24
C GLY A 529 -8.28 -40.30 -1.28
N GLY A 530 -8.99 -39.19 -0.93
CA GLY A 530 -9.30 -38.13 -1.87
C GLY A 530 -10.43 -38.44 -2.83
N GLY A 531 -11.15 -39.53 -2.57
CA GLY A 531 -12.31 -39.95 -3.33
C GLY A 531 -13.51 -39.04 -3.08
N PHE A 532 -14.41 -38.93 -4.05
CA PHE A 532 -15.68 -38.25 -3.92
C PHE A 532 -16.78 -38.86 -4.74
N ALA A 533 -18.03 -38.73 -4.29
CA ALA A 533 -19.22 -39.13 -5.01
C ALA A 533 -20.23 -37.99 -5.07
N ALA A 534 -20.92 -37.85 -6.21
CA ALA A 534 -21.99 -36.87 -6.40
C ALA A 534 -23.13 -37.45 -7.25
N ARG A 535 -24.33 -36.87 -7.13
CA ARG A 535 -25.51 -37.30 -7.90
C ARG A 535 -26.27 -36.10 -8.48
N PRO A 536 -25.64 -35.28 -9.35
CA PRO A 536 -26.26 -34.10 -9.94
C PRO A 536 -27.50 -34.47 -10.79
N PRO A 537 -28.58 -33.67 -10.73
CA PRO A 537 -29.80 -33.89 -11.51
C PRO A 537 -29.64 -33.35 -12.95
N VAL A 538 -28.63 -33.83 -13.68
CA VAL A 538 -28.27 -33.32 -15.02
C VAL A 538 -29.42 -33.42 -16.03
N GLY A 539 -30.37 -34.34 -15.83
CA GLY A 539 -31.57 -34.43 -16.66
C GLY A 539 -32.51 -33.24 -16.53
N ARG A 540 -32.36 -32.43 -15.48
CA ARG A 540 -33.17 -31.22 -15.20
C ARG A 540 -32.44 -29.93 -15.65
N PHE A 541 -31.21 -30.02 -16.17
CA PHE A 541 -30.50 -28.84 -16.63
C PHE A 541 -31.16 -28.21 -17.86
N ALA A 542 -31.02 -26.91 -18.03
CA ALA A 542 -31.46 -26.23 -19.24
C ALA A 542 -30.71 -26.79 -20.48
N PRO A 543 -31.31 -26.72 -21.69
CA PRO A 543 -30.61 -27.08 -22.90
C PRO A 543 -29.32 -26.28 -23.06
N GLY A 544 -28.21 -26.94 -23.36
CA GLY A 544 -26.89 -26.33 -23.45
C GLY A 544 -25.76 -27.34 -23.24
N THR A 545 -24.54 -26.85 -23.24
CA THR A 545 -23.33 -27.64 -22.93
C THR A 545 -22.80 -27.23 -21.57
N TRP A 546 -22.78 -28.18 -20.66
CA TRP A 546 -22.40 -27.98 -19.27
C TRP A 546 -21.06 -28.64 -18.97
N ASP A 547 -20.15 -27.87 -18.40
CA ASP A 547 -18.82 -28.29 -18.01
C ASP A 547 -18.74 -28.54 -16.50
N ALA A 548 -18.14 -29.66 -16.10
CA ALA A 548 -18.01 -30.06 -14.69
C ALA A 548 -16.73 -29.51 -14.06
N TYR A 549 -16.84 -28.97 -12.84
CA TYR A 549 -15.76 -28.51 -11.99
C TYR A 549 -15.95 -29.07 -10.58
N LEU A 550 -14.85 -29.42 -9.93
CA LEU A 550 -14.86 -29.75 -8.50
C LEU A 550 -14.30 -28.56 -7.71
N GLU A 551 -15.04 -28.12 -6.71
CA GLU A 551 -14.58 -27.10 -5.76
C GLU A 551 -13.99 -27.77 -4.52
N VAL A 552 -12.79 -27.30 -4.17
CA VAL A 552 -12.04 -27.77 -3.01
C VAL A 552 -11.57 -26.57 -2.20
N GLU A 553 -11.75 -26.63 -0.89
CA GLU A 553 -11.26 -25.63 0.04
C GLU A 553 -9.77 -25.84 0.29
N VAL A 554 -9.00 -24.76 0.22
CA VAL A 554 -7.53 -24.80 0.26
C VAL A 554 -6.94 -23.75 1.22
N GLY A 555 -7.76 -23.33 2.19
CA GLY A 555 -7.38 -22.31 3.18
C GLY A 555 -7.51 -20.86 2.68
N GLY A 556 -8.11 -20.67 1.51
CA GLY A 556 -8.37 -19.38 0.89
C GLY A 556 -9.63 -19.45 0.00
N PRO A 557 -9.68 -18.70 -1.10
CA PRO A 557 -10.75 -18.84 -2.08
C PRO A 557 -10.87 -20.30 -2.55
N PRO A 558 -12.08 -20.87 -2.69
CA PRO A 558 -12.24 -22.25 -3.14
C PRO A 558 -11.56 -22.46 -4.50
N ALA A 559 -10.67 -23.45 -4.57
CA ALA A 559 -10.03 -23.85 -5.82
C ALA A 559 -11.02 -24.64 -6.69
N ARG A 560 -11.07 -24.33 -7.99
CA ARG A 560 -11.92 -25.01 -8.95
C ARG A 560 -11.07 -25.81 -9.94
N PHE A 561 -11.23 -27.13 -9.94
CA PHE A 561 -10.56 -28.02 -10.85
C PHE A 561 -11.52 -28.47 -11.95
N ARG A 562 -11.13 -28.27 -13.20
CA ARG A 562 -11.85 -28.81 -14.35
C ARG A 562 -11.78 -30.34 -14.29
N VAL A 563 -12.93 -30.99 -14.20
CA VAL A 563 -12.98 -32.44 -13.99
C VAL A 563 -12.55 -33.19 -15.24
N GLU A 564 -11.56 -34.06 -15.10
CA GLU A 564 -11.05 -34.96 -16.16
C GLU A 564 -11.78 -36.33 -16.12
N THR A 565 -11.85 -36.99 -17.25
CA THR A 565 -12.47 -38.33 -17.36
C THR A 565 -12.02 -39.03 -18.64
N ASP A 566 -12.01 -40.34 -18.61
CA ASP A 566 -11.82 -41.17 -19.81
C ASP A 566 -13.18 -41.49 -20.47
N ALA A 567 -13.17 -41.71 -21.77
CA ALA A 567 -14.38 -42.04 -22.51
C ALA A 567 -15.06 -43.32 -21.98
N ALA A 568 -14.27 -44.30 -21.54
CA ALA A 568 -14.76 -45.55 -20.95
C ALA A 568 -15.46 -45.39 -19.58
N ALA A 569 -15.10 -44.34 -18.84
CA ALA A 569 -15.69 -44.01 -17.53
C ALA A 569 -17.04 -43.28 -17.66
N VAL A 570 -17.44 -42.87 -18.86
CA VAL A 570 -18.63 -42.02 -19.06
C VAL A 570 -19.83 -42.86 -19.45
N ALA A 571 -20.93 -42.71 -18.73
CA ALA A 571 -22.21 -43.36 -19.01
C ALA A 571 -22.76 -42.96 -20.39
N GLY A 572 -23.38 -43.90 -21.07
CA GLY A 572 -24.03 -43.68 -22.36
C GLY A 572 -25.16 -42.62 -22.27
N PRO A 573 -25.64 -42.15 -23.44
CA PRO A 573 -26.70 -41.15 -23.50
C PRO A 573 -28.02 -41.69 -22.91
N ARG A 574 -28.78 -40.84 -22.20
CA ARG A 574 -30.08 -41.18 -21.68
C ARG A 574 -31.15 -40.20 -22.13
N ARG A 575 -32.36 -40.70 -22.31
CA ARG A 575 -33.53 -39.88 -22.61
C ARG A 575 -34.46 -39.92 -21.40
N PRO A 576 -34.35 -38.91 -20.49
CA PRO A 576 -35.20 -38.92 -19.33
C PRO A 576 -36.67 -38.60 -19.73
N TRP A 577 -37.60 -39.42 -19.26
CA TRP A 577 -39.03 -39.17 -19.31
C TRP A 577 -39.43 -38.43 -18.02
N GLY A 578 -40.04 -37.27 -18.17
CA GLY A 578 -40.50 -36.51 -17.03
C GLY A 578 -41.06 -35.16 -17.45
N GLY A 579 -42.39 -34.99 -17.41
CA GLY A 579 -43.07 -33.75 -17.77
C GLY A 579 -43.19 -33.50 -19.28
N ILE A 580 -43.77 -32.34 -19.61
CA ILE A 580 -44.13 -31.91 -20.97
C ILE A 580 -42.95 -31.74 -21.93
N VAL A 581 -41.68 -31.82 -21.47
CA VAL A 581 -40.51 -31.59 -22.26
C VAL A 581 -39.59 -32.80 -22.31
N LEU A 582 -39.52 -33.46 -23.47
CA LEU A 582 -38.53 -34.51 -23.76
C LEU A 582 -37.14 -33.91 -23.96
N ARG A 583 -36.16 -34.45 -23.27
CA ARG A 583 -34.75 -34.03 -23.37
C ARG A 583 -33.87 -35.24 -23.71
N SER A 584 -32.77 -34.96 -24.39
CA SER A 584 -31.64 -35.90 -24.56
C SER A 584 -30.48 -35.37 -23.74
N VAL A 585 -29.92 -36.19 -22.87
CA VAL A 585 -28.77 -35.87 -22.03
C VAL A 585 -27.63 -36.83 -22.38
N ARG A 586 -26.50 -36.25 -22.79
CA ARG A 586 -25.32 -37.03 -23.16
C ARG A 586 -24.09 -36.50 -22.41
N PRO A 587 -23.66 -37.17 -21.34
CA PRO A 587 -22.34 -36.93 -20.78
C PRO A 587 -21.27 -37.44 -21.76
N TYR A 588 -20.10 -36.77 -21.81
CA TYR A 588 -19.00 -37.17 -22.68
C TYR A 588 -17.67 -36.61 -22.15
N ALA A 589 -16.57 -37.30 -22.52
CA ALA A 589 -15.23 -36.76 -22.39
C ALA A 589 -14.94 -35.85 -23.59
N THR A 590 -14.42 -34.64 -23.37
CA THR A 590 -14.07 -33.73 -24.46
C THR A 590 -12.90 -34.29 -25.29
N PRO A 591 -12.95 -34.18 -26.63
CA PRO A 591 -11.84 -34.62 -27.47
C PRO A 591 -10.52 -33.95 -27.10
N GLY A 592 -9.44 -34.69 -27.11
CA GLY A 592 -8.07 -34.24 -26.86
C GLY A 592 -7.72 -33.92 -25.39
N LYS A 593 -8.67 -33.40 -24.59
CA LYS A 593 -8.42 -33.01 -23.20
C LYS A 593 -9.08 -33.89 -22.14
N GLY A 594 -9.88 -34.89 -22.55
CA GLY A 594 -10.51 -35.85 -21.64
C GLY A 594 -11.33 -35.21 -20.50
N ARG A 595 -12.02 -34.08 -20.71
CA ARG A 595 -12.74 -33.34 -19.66
C ARG A 595 -14.23 -33.68 -19.67
N LEU A 596 -14.81 -33.91 -18.48
CA LEU A 596 -16.22 -34.24 -18.36
C LEU A 596 -17.10 -33.04 -18.73
N SER A 597 -17.97 -33.26 -19.69
CA SER A 597 -19.01 -32.34 -20.10
C SER A 597 -20.32 -33.08 -20.33
N THR A 598 -21.43 -32.35 -20.31
CA THR A 598 -22.76 -32.91 -20.59
C THR A 598 -23.50 -31.99 -21.57
N VAL A 599 -24.01 -32.56 -22.64
CA VAL A 599 -24.91 -31.87 -23.58
C VAL A 599 -26.34 -32.22 -23.23
N VAL A 600 -27.17 -31.20 -23.03
CA VAL A 600 -28.61 -31.31 -22.83
C VAL A 600 -29.30 -30.69 -24.05
N ARG A 601 -30.11 -31.47 -24.77
CA ARG A 601 -30.88 -31.01 -25.94
C ARG A 601 -32.36 -31.19 -25.68
N LYS A 602 -33.15 -30.20 -26.10
CA LYS A 602 -34.62 -30.33 -26.16
C LYS A 602 -34.94 -31.21 -27.37
N LEU A 603 -35.74 -32.26 -27.16
CA LEU A 603 -36.25 -33.09 -28.26
C LEU A 603 -37.51 -32.46 -28.79
N THR A 604 -37.57 -32.19 -30.08
CA THR A 604 -38.74 -31.70 -30.81
C THR A 604 -39.42 -32.88 -31.49
N ALA A 605 -40.74 -32.78 -31.77
CA ALA A 605 -41.49 -33.80 -32.53
C ALA A 605 -40.80 -34.17 -33.85
N LYS A 606 -40.20 -33.16 -34.51
CA LYS A 606 -39.43 -33.31 -35.77
C LYS A 606 -38.15 -34.16 -35.58
N SER A 607 -37.51 -34.09 -34.41
CA SER A 607 -36.34 -34.91 -34.09
C SER A 607 -36.65 -36.36 -33.71
N LEU A 608 -37.88 -36.61 -33.32
CA LEU A 608 -38.40 -37.97 -33.05
C LEU A 608 -38.80 -38.66 -34.35
N LEU A 609 -39.49 -37.96 -35.26
CA LEU A 609 -39.97 -38.50 -36.53
C LEU A 609 -38.82 -38.89 -37.48
N ARG A 610 -37.69 -38.14 -37.52
CA ARG A 610 -36.51 -38.50 -38.34
C ARG A 610 -35.82 -39.80 -37.98
N ARG A 611 -36.19 -40.48 -36.93
CA ARG A 611 -35.61 -41.76 -36.48
C ARG A 611 -36.54 -42.95 -36.73
N PHE A 612 -37.76 -42.71 -37.15
CA PHE A 612 -38.73 -43.75 -37.49
C PHE A 612 -39.06 -43.82 -38.99
N MET A 613 -38.38 -43.02 -39.79
CA MET A 613 -38.38 -43.17 -41.24
C MET A 613 -37.04 -43.78 -41.70
N PRO A 614 -37.06 -44.85 -42.48
CA PRO A 614 -35.87 -45.54 -42.97
C PRO A 614 -34.98 -44.68 -43.85
#